data_c959cc4c2dfc823062fcc5a0ffe1c346
#
_entry.id   c959cc4c2dfc823062fcc5a0ffe1c346
#
_cell.length_a   1.000
_cell.length_b   1.000
_cell.length_c   1.000
_cell.angle_alpha   90.00
_cell.angle_beta   90.00
_cell.angle_gamma   90.00
#
_symmetry.space_group_name_H-M   'P 1'
#
loop_
_entity.id
_entity.type
_entity.pdbx_description
1 polymer ?
#
loop_
_entity_poly.entity_id
_entity_poly.type
_entity_poly.pdbx_seq_one_letter_code
_entity_poly.pdbx_strand_id
1 'polypeptide(L)'
;FETNGVPTSYYAAVQFVATPTVIDEPADKAFILNEQMKDIQPENAPNVADNDDAYGRMLAGIRGLRLTIVEVEAKFKFDDHNSVEFRERVTANLEARNRGTDKGAAKQQRRRLGAIGDWAKFRDK
;
A
#
# COMPACT_ATOMS: atom_id res chain seq x y z
N PHE A 1 -5.96 -29.03 10.77
CA PHE A 1 -6.91 -27.94 10.54
C PHE A 1 -8.16 -28.22 11.36
N GLU A 2 -8.41 -27.44 12.39
CA GLU A 2 -9.73 -27.43 13.01
C GLU A 2 -10.72 -26.86 12.00
N THR A 3 -11.77 -27.61 11.73
CA THR A 3 -12.72 -27.43 10.62
C THR A 3 -13.74 -26.30 10.85
N ASN A 4 -13.55 -25.43 11.84
CA ASN A 4 -14.53 -24.41 12.25
C ASN A 4 -14.38 -23.04 11.60
N GLY A 5 -13.60 -22.93 10.53
CA GLY A 5 -13.43 -21.64 9.86
C GLY A 5 -13.59 -21.77 8.34
N VAL A 6 -14.33 -20.85 7.74
CA VAL A 6 -14.32 -20.69 6.29
C VAL A 6 -12.97 -20.11 5.89
N PRO A 7 -12.22 -20.74 4.95
CA PRO A 7 -10.98 -20.16 4.45
C PRO A 7 -11.22 -18.74 3.95
N THR A 8 -10.39 -17.79 4.38
CA THR A 8 -10.51 -16.39 4.00
C THR A 8 -9.16 -15.82 3.60
N SER A 9 -9.18 -14.72 2.85
CA SER A 9 -7.97 -13.96 2.53
C SER A 9 -7.84 -12.79 3.49
N TYR A 10 -6.62 -12.55 3.98
CA TYR A 10 -6.26 -11.30 4.64
C TYR A 10 -5.90 -10.26 3.61
N TYR A 11 -6.42 -9.06 3.78
CA TYR A 11 -6.12 -7.96 2.87
C TYR A 11 -6.22 -6.61 3.57
N ALA A 12 -5.50 -5.65 2.98
CA ALA A 12 -5.67 -4.23 3.22
C ALA A 12 -6.03 -3.58 1.88
N ALA A 13 -7.06 -2.78 1.85
CA ALA A 13 -7.46 -1.99 0.71
C ALA A 13 -7.70 -0.55 1.15
N VAL A 14 -7.24 0.39 0.35
CA VAL A 14 -7.52 1.82 0.52
C VAL A 14 -8.10 2.33 -0.79
N GLN A 15 -9.24 3.00 -0.69
CA GLN A 15 -9.90 3.67 -1.79
C GLN A 15 -9.95 5.15 -1.50
N PHE A 16 -9.76 5.97 -2.52
CA PHE A 16 -9.92 7.41 -2.38
C PHE A 16 -10.70 8.00 -3.55
N VAL A 17 -11.50 8.98 -3.22
CA VAL A 17 -12.07 9.91 -4.19
C VAL A 17 -11.12 11.08 -4.29
N ALA A 18 -10.76 11.47 -5.50
CA ALA A 18 -9.82 12.55 -5.71
C ALA A 18 -10.25 13.44 -6.88
N THR A 19 -9.91 14.72 -6.79
CA THR A 19 -10.05 15.67 -7.90
C THR A 19 -8.76 15.66 -8.71
N PRO A 20 -8.81 15.30 -9.99
CA PRO A 20 -7.64 15.29 -10.86
C PRO A 20 -7.30 16.70 -11.39
N THR A 21 -6.01 16.99 -11.47
CA THR A 21 -5.47 18.16 -12.17
C THR A 21 -4.39 17.69 -13.15
N VAL A 22 -4.51 18.08 -14.41
CA VAL A 22 -3.51 17.75 -15.43
C VAL A 22 -2.29 18.63 -15.24
N ILE A 23 -1.10 18.03 -15.35
CA ILE A 23 0.20 18.69 -15.27
C ILE A 23 0.86 18.56 -16.64
N ASP A 24 1.02 19.68 -17.34
CA ASP A 24 1.61 19.73 -18.68
C ASP A 24 3.00 20.41 -18.70
N GLU A 25 3.36 21.16 -17.65
CA GLU A 25 4.65 21.83 -17.57
C GLU A 25 5.81 20.82 -17.59
N PRO A 26 6.79 20.96 -18.49
CA PRO A 26 7.89 20.01 -18.66
C PRO A 26 8.69 19.77 -17.38
N ALA A 27 9.00 20.83 -16.64
CA ALA A 27 9.75 20.74 -15.38
C ALA A 27 9.01 19.92 -14.32
N ASP A 28 7.69 20.10 -14.18
CA ASP A 28 6.86 19.34 -13.26
C ASP A 28 6.76 17.86 -13.68
N LYS A 29 6.66 17.58 -14.96
CA LYS A 29 6.68 16.20 -15.49
C LYS A 29 8.01 15.52 -15.23
N ALA A 30 9.12 16.21 -15.47
CA ALA A 30 10.46 15.71 -15.17
C ALA A 30 10.63 15.41 -13.67
N PHE A 31 10.14 16.31 -12.81
CA PHE A 31 10.13 16.08 -11.35
C PHE A 31 9.38 14.81 -10.97
N ILE A 32 8.15 14.63 -11.47
CA ILE A 32 7.33 13.43 -11.19
C ILE A 32 8.06 12.16 -11.62
N LEU A 33 8.64 12.15 -12.83
CA LEU A 33 9.40 10.99 -13.32
C LEU A 33 10.63 10.69 -12.48
N ASN A 34 11.36 11.72 -12.06
CA ASN A 34 12.54 11.53 -11.21
C ASN A 34 12.18 10.91 -9.87
N GLU A 35 11.10 11.35 -9.22
CA GLU A 35 10.64 10.75 -7.98
C GLU A 35 10.18 9.29 -8.20
N GLN A 36 9.44 9.02 -9.27
CA GLN A 36 9.03 7.66 -9.61
C GLN A 36 10.22 6.74 -9.90
N MET A 37 11.25 7.22 -10.60
CA MET A 37 12.45 6.43 -10.90
C MET A 37 13.26 6.10 -9.65
N LYS A 38 13.34 7.00 -8.67
CA LYS A 38 13.99 6.72 -7.37
C LYS A 38 13.32 5.56 -6.63
N ASP A 39 12.00 5.45 -6.73
CA ASP A 39 11.26 4.36 -6.07
C ASP A 39 11.40 3.02 -6.82
N ILE A 40 11.43 3.06 -8.15
CA ILE A 40 11.50 1.85 -9.00
C ILE A 40 12.92 1.30 -9.11
N GLN A 41 13.90 2.18 -9.24
CA GLN A 41 15.31 1.84 -9.48
C GLN A 41 16.26 2.70 -8.64
N PRO A 42 16.28 2.53 -7.31
CA PRO A 42 16.99 3.41 -6.41
C PRO A 42 18.51 3.44 -6.64
N GLU A 43 19.10 2.33 -7.13
CA GLU A 43 20.55 2.21 -7.30
C GLU A 43 21.11 3.05 -8.45
N ASN A 44 20.31 3.25 -9.50
CA ASN A 44 20.74 3.92 -10.74
C ASN A 44 19.61 4.71 -11.40
N ALA A 45 18.81 5.41 -10.61
CA ALA A 45 17.70 6.20 -11.14
C ALA A 45 18.23 7.21 -12.18
N PRO A 46 17.72 7.19 -13.43
CA PRO A 46 18.09 8.18 -14.42
C PRO A 46 17.58 9.56 -13.96
N ASN A 47 18.38 10.60 -14.25
CA ASN A 47 17.95 11.97 -14.03
C ASN A 47 17.30 12.51 -15.30
N VAL A 48 15.98 12.67 -15.27
CA VAL A 48 15.23 13.26 -16.36
C VAL A 48 15.26 14.78 -16.23
N ALA A 49 15.75 15.47 -17.24
CA ALA A 49 15.70 16.92 -17.32
C ALA A 49 14.68 17.37 -18.38
N ASP A 50 14.00 18.47 -18.13
CA ASP A 50 12.99 19.05 -19.02
C ASP A 50 13.57 19.58 -20.34
N ASN A 51 14.84 19.95 -20.34
CA ASN A 51 15.58 20.48 -21.46
C ASN A 51 16.58 19.50 -22.08
N ASP A 52 16.54 18.22 -21.66
CA ASP A 52 17.40 17.17 -22.22
C ASP A 52 16.88 16.71 -23.58
N ASP A 53 17.72 16.74 -24.60
CA ASP A 53 17.36 16.26 -25.95
C ASP A 53 16.91 14.80 -25.98
N ALA A 54 17.41 13.97 -25.05
CA ALA A 54 17.02 12.56 -24.94
C ALA A 54 15.58 12.41 -24.38
N TYR A 55 15.23 13.19 -23.35
CA TYR A 55 13.96 13.09 -22.64
C TYR A 55 12.97 14.19 -23.00
N GLY A 56 13.40 15.37 -23.42
CA GLY A 56 12.54 16.51 -23.69
C GLY A 56 11.43 16.22 -24.70
N ARG A 57 11.75 15.50 -25.79
CA ARG A 57 10.75 15.07 -26.78
C ARG A 57 9.79 14.01 -26.24
N MET A 58 10.25 13.14 -25.32
CA MET A 58 9.40 12.14 -24.69
C MET A 58 8.45 12.78 -23.69
N LEU A 59 8.88 13.81 -22.96
CA LEU A 59 8.03 14.59 -22.06
C LEU A 59 6.86 15.26 -22.77
N ALA A 60 7.03 15.66 -24.04
CA ALA A 60 5.94 16.23 -24.84
C ALA A 60 4.82 15.22 -25.13
N GLY A 61 5.14 13.91 -25.15
CA GLY A 61 4.18 12.83 -25.44
C GLY A 61 3.39 12.35 -24.20
N ILE A 62 3.68 12.84 -23.02
CA ILE A 62 3.04 12.41 -21.76
C ILE A 62 2.43 13.59 -21.01
N ARG A 63 1.50 13.27 -20.11
CA ARG A 63 0.93 14.22 -19.14
C ARG A 63 1.09 13.67 -17.73
N GLY A 64 1.37 14.57 -16.78
CA GLY A 64 1.28 14.27 -15.36
C GLY A 64 -0.15 14.42 -14.86
N LEU A 65 -0.46 13.75 -13.76
CA LEU A 65 -1.75 13.86 -13.09
C LEU A 65 -1.50 14.06 -11.58
N ARG A 66 -2.04 15.16 -11.06
CA ARG A 66 -2.11 15.42 -9.62
C ARG A 66 -3.48 15.03 -9.12
N LEU A 67 -3.55 14.21 -8.08
CA LEU A 67 -4.79 13.79 -7.43
C LEU A 67 -4.89 14.49 -6.07
N THR A 68 -5.82 15.42 -5.94
CA THR A 68 -6.14 16.01 -4.63
C THR A 68 -7.16 15.13 -3.96
N ILE A 69 -6.77 14.44 -2.90
CA ILE A 69 -7.62 13.50 -2.18
C ILE A 69 -8.72 14.26 -1.44
N VAL A 70 -9.96 13.88 -1.69
CA VAL A 70 -11.17 14.46 -1.07
C VAL A 70 -11.73 13.51 -0.01
N GLU A 71 -11.71 12.21 -0.28
CA GLU A 71 -12.25 11.19 0.61
C GLU A 71 -11.35 9.95 0.59
N VAL A 72 -11.19 9.33 1.76
CA VAL A 72 -10.43 8.08 1.92
C VAL A 72 -11.28 7.07 2.66
N GLU A 73 -11.43 5.89 2.07
CA GLU A 73 -12.00 4.73 2.73
C GLU A 73 -10.95 3.62 2.81
N ALA A 74 -10.80 3.00 3.98
CA ALA A 74 -9.85 1.93 4.20
C ALA A 74 -10.54 0.70 4.79
N LYS A 75 -10.24 -0.48 4.24
CA LYS A 75 -10.73 -1.76 4.73
C LYS A 75 -9.58 -2.71 5.00
N PHE A 76 -9.51 -3.16 6.24
CA PHE A 76 -8.51 -4.12 6.71
C PHE A 76 -9.24 -5.37 7.20
N LYS A 77 -8.93 -6.52 6.62
CA LYS A 77 -9.50 -7.81 7.01
C LYS A 77 -8.40 -8.71 7.53
N PHE A 78 -8.32 -8.83 8.86
CA PHE A 78 -7.32 -9.61 9.58
C PHE A 78 -7.93 -10.32 10.80
N ASP A 79 -9.20 -10.70 10.73
CA ASP A 79 -9.92 -11.42 11.79
C ASP A 79 -9.90 -10.73 13.17
N ASP A 80 -9.96 -9.39 13.18
CA ASP A 80 -9.90 -8.59 14.42
C ASP A 80 -11.08 -8.84 15.37
N HIS A 81 -12.16 -9.46 14.88
CA HIS A 81 -13.33 -9.87 15.64
C HIS A 81 -13.15 -11.20 16.39
N ASN A 82 -12.11 -11.97 16.06
CA ASN A 82 -11.81 -13.23 16.72
C ASN A 82 -10.97 -13.02 17.99
N SER A 83 -10.94 -14.03 18.86
CA SER A 83 -10.16 -13.99 20.10
C SER A 83 -8.65 -13.87 19.83
N VAL A 84 -7.93 -13.37 20.81
CA VAL A 84 -6.46 -13.23 20.75
C VAL A 84 -5.82 -14.60 20.50
N GLU A 85 -6.25 -15.62 21.22
CA GLU A 85 -5.71 -16.98 21.13
C GLU A 85 -5.90 -17.57 19.72
N PHE A 86 -7.08 -17.34 19.12
CA PHE A 86 -7.34 -17.77 17.73
C PHE A 86 -6.37 -17.08 16.78
N ARG A 87 -6.23 -15.77 16.89
CA ARG A 87 -5.37 -14.96 16.01
C ARG A 87 -3.90 -15.30 16.17
N GLU A 88 -3.43 -15.57 17.38
CA GLU A 88 -2.06 -16.02 17.65
C GLU A 88 -1.79 -17.38 17.01
N ARG A 89 -2.73 -18.33 17.13
CA ARG A 89 -2.62 -19.65 16.50
C ARG A 89 -2.57 -19.55 14.97
N VAL A 90 -3.43 -18.74 14.37
CA VAL A 90 -3.42 -18.50 12.92
C VAL A 90 -2.10 -17.87 12.49
N THR A 91 -1.59 -16.91 13.24
CA THR A 91 -0.32 -16.24 12.95
C THR A 91 0.84 -17.24 12.98
N ALA A 92 0.91 -18.08 14.01
CA ALA A 92 1.93 -19.13 14.11
C ALA A 92 1.86 -20.13 12.95
N ASN A 93 0.65 -20.49 12.52
CA ASN A 93 0.45 -21.40 11.37
C ASN A 93 0.90 -20.75 10.04
N LEU A 94 0.67 -19.46 9.85
CA LEU A 94 1.17 -18.72 8.68
C LEU A 94 2.70 -18.66 8.68
N GLU A 95 3.31 -18.36 9.83
CA GLU A 95 4.77 -18.34 9.99
C GLU A 95 5.39 -19.71 9.68
N ALA A 96 4.80 -20.79 10.19
CA ALA A 96 5.26 -22.16 9.96
C ALA A 96 5.08 -22.60 8.50
N ARG A 97 3.95 -22.27 7.87
CA ARG A 97 3.68 -22.64 6.47
C ARG A 97 4.57 -21.89 5.49
N ASN A 98 4.83 -20.62 5.72
CA ASN A 98 5.76 -19.75 4.99
C ASN A 98 5.63 -19.84 3.45
N ARG A 99 4.42 -19.73 2.91
CA ARG A 99 4.14 -19.76 1.47
C ARG A 99 3.60 -18.43 0.97
N GLY A 100 4.03 -18.00 -0.22
CA GLY A 100 3.54 -16.79 -0.87
C GLY A 100 3.59 -15.57 0.05
N THR A 101 2.44 -14.99 0.37
CA THR A 101 2.30 -13.79 1.20
C THR A 101 2.18 -14.06 2.71
N ASP A 102 2.35 -15.31 3.16
CA ASP A 102 2.17 -15.70 4.57
C ASP A 102 2.98 -14.86 5.55
N LYS A 103 4.26 -14.58 5.23
CA LYS A 103 5.11 -13.71 6.08
C LYS A 103 4.53 -12.30 6.25
N GLY A 104 4.02 -11.73 5.16
CA GLY A 104 3.39 -10.40 5.19
C GLY A 104 2.12 -10.41 6.05
N ALA A 105 1.27 -11.43 5.88
CA ALA A 105 0.05 -11.59 6.66
C ALA A 105 0.34 -11.80 8.15
N ALA A 106 1.30 -12.67 8.49
CA ALA A 106 1.73 -12.92 9.87
C ALA A 106 2.29 -11.65 10.52
N LYS A 107 3.14 -10.89 9.81
CA LYS A 107 3.67 -9.60 10.28
C LYS A 107 2.55 -8.61 10.62
N GLN A 108 1.53 -8.51 9.77
CA GLN A 108 0.38 -7.64 10.04
C GLN A 108 -0.44 -8.13 11.24
N GLN A 109 -0.65 -9.43 11.37
CA GLN A 109 -1.32 -10.00 12.55
C GLN A 109 -0.56 -9.71 13.85
N ARG A 110 0.76 -9.91 13.88
CA ARG A 110 1.60 -9.57 15.05
C ARG A 110 1.49 -8.09 15.43
N ARG A 111 1.58 -7.20 14.44
CA ARG A 111 1.40 -5.76 14.64
C ARG A 111 0.04 -5.42 15.25
N ARG A 112 -1.03 -6.02 14.74
CA ARG A 112 -2.40 -5.78 15.20
C ARG A 112 -2.66 -6.37 16.59
N LEU A 113 -2.10 -7.53 16.90
CA LEU A 113 -2.15 -8.13 18.24
C LEU A 113 -1.45 -7.23 19.26
N GLY A 114 -0.28 -6.68 18.93
CA GLY A 114 0.44 -5.76 19.80
C GLY A 114 -0.28 -4.42 20.04
N ALA A 115 -1.19 -4.02 19.14
CA ALA A 115 -1.92 -2.74 19.20
C ALA A 115 -3.36 -2.88 19.71
N ILE A 116 -3.79 -4.04 20.26
CA ILE A 116 -5.19 -4.28 20.65
C ILE A 116 -5.72 -3.19 21.61
N GLY A 117 -4.92 -2.76 22.59
CA GLY A 117 -5.31 -1.71 23.54
C GLY A 117 -5.55 -0.34 22.88
N ASP A 118 -4.88 -0.06 21.78
CA ASP A 118 -5.03 1.20 21.04
C ASP A 118 -6.24 1.19 20.12
N TRP A 119 -6.53 0.05 19.48
CA TRP A 119 -7.66 -0.10 18.57
C TRP A 119 -9.02 -0.18 19.29
N ALA A 120 -9.06 -0.67 20.51
CA ALA A 120 -10.27 -0.72 21.30
C ALA A 120 -10.91 0.66 21.51
N LYS A 121 -10.09 1.72 21.54
CA LYS A 121 -10.53 3.12 21.68
C LYS A 121 -11.35 3.64 20.50
N PHE A 122 -11.26 3.00 19.34
CA PHE A 122 -11.93 3.44 18.11
C PHE A 122 -13.14 2.57 17.72
N ARG A 123 -13.36 1.47 18.43
CA ARG A 123 -14.42 0.51 18.10
C ARG A 123 -15.80 0.92 18.57
N ASP A 124 -15.89 1.82 19.54
CA ASP A 124 -17.12 2.26 20.21
C ASP A 124 -17.59 3.66 19.73
N LYS A 125 -17.18 4.07 18.53
CA LYS A 125 -17.65 5.30 17.86
C LYS A 125 -18.40 4.91 16.55
#